data_efdd43d46bd38c08b851f211b1d9d6e3
#
_entry.id   efdd43d46bd38c08b851f211b1d9d6e3
#
_cell.length_a   1.000
_cell.length_b   1.000
_cell.length_c   1.000
_cell.angle_alpha   90.00
_cell.angle_beta   90.00
_cell.angle_gamma   90.00
#
_symmetry.space_group_name_H-M   'P 1'
#
loop_
_entity.id
_entity.type
_entity.pdbx_description
1 polymer ?
#
loop_
_entity_poly.entity_id
_entity_poly.type
_entity_poly.pdbx_seq_one_letter_code
_entity_poly.pdbx_strand_id
1 'polypeptide(L)'
;MSERPDAIVIGGGVAGLACALALSRAGRSVRLLESGAIGRGASHGNCGTITPSHAAPLAAPGMVLTAMKWMFTPDAPLYVPPRFDPRLWDWMLGFAARCNPRDWEASARAKSTLLNDSRTRLRDWIDTFGLDCEFVEAGEDYVYRDPAKFAHGQIELPLLRELGIAVEVIDGAEYEKREPAVKPGVAGAIRFSGDAALRPDRYVAELARAFRAQGGEIVEHCALTALQEDADGVRADTAQGPMRAGLAVLALGAWSPRLADAVGMPWMRRVIQPGKGYSITYDRPPIMPQRSLVLRDRSVCVSVWPSGYRLGSTMEFSGYDDSLNARRLDALERAAREYLHHPYGATVHERWCGWRPMSRDDVPLIGLAPGKRRTWLATGHGMMGVGMSTGTGQLIADLVAGRAPALDPAPFRPERFA
;
A
#
# COMPACT_ATOMS: atom_id res chain seq x y z
N MET A 1 -30.32 -8.78 -11.50
CA MET A 1 -29.36 -8.65 -10.36
C MET A 1 -30.11 -9.04 -9.10
N SER A 2 -29.46 -9.76 -8.17
CA SER A 2 -30.11 -10.16 -6.90
C SER A 2 -30.37 -8.93 -6.04
N GLU A 3 -31.60 -8.77 -5.52
CA GLU A 3 -31.92 -7.73 -4.52
C GLU A 3 -31.00 -7.82 -3.29
N ARG A 4 -30.48 -9.02 -3.01
CA ARG A 4 -29.58 -9.31 -1.90
C ARG A 4 -28.36 -10.10 -2.40
N PRO A 5 -27.20 -9.46 -2.61
CA PRO A 5 -25.98 -10.15 -3.00
C PRO A 5 -25.45 -11.03 -1.85
N ASP A 6 -24.59 -12.02 -2.19
CA ASP A 6 -23.89 -12.84 -1.19
C ASP A 6 -22.95 -12.00 -0.33
N ALA A 7 -22.29 -11.01 -0.96
CA ALA A 7 -21.32 -10.14 -0.28
C ALA A 7 -21.49 -8.67 -0.67
N ILE A 8 -21.29 -7.80 0.32
CA ILE A 8 -21.02 -6.37 0.12
C ILE A 8 -19.54 -6.10 0.47
N VAL A 9 -18.81 -5.47 -0.47
CA VAL A 9 -17.47 -4.96 -0.21
C VAL A 9 -17.56 -3.44 -0.02
N ILE A 10 -17.01 -2.92 1.06
CA ILE A 10 -17.08 -1.49 1.40
C ILE A 10 -15.71 -0.86 1.30
N GLY A 11 -15.54 0.02 0.32
CA GLY A 11 -14.32 0.68 -0.07
C GLY A 11 -13.82 0.26 -1.45
N GLY A 12 -13.78 1.21 -2.39
CA GLY A 12 -13.41 1.03 -3.80
C GLY A 12 -11.95 1.29 -4.11
N GLY A 13 -11.07 1.14 -3.12
CA GLY A 13 -9.62 1.11 -3.32
C GLY A 13 -9.15 -0.24 -3.87
N VAL A 14 -7.83 -0.35 -4.13
CA VAL A 14 -7.23 -1.55 -4.72
C VAL A 14 -7.53 -2.83 -3.92
N ALA A 15 -7.49 -2.78 -2.58
CA ALA A 15 -7.79 -3.94 -1.74
C ALA A 15 -9.26 -4.37 -1.84
N GLY A 16 -10.18 -3.41 -1.85
CA GLY A 16 -11.62 -3.71 -1.98
C GLY A 16 -11.97 -4.28 -3.35
N LEU A 17 -11.44 -3.69 -4.43
CA LEU A 17 -11.63 -4.22 -5.78
C LEU A 17 -11.04 -5.62 -5.95
N ALA A 18 -9.86 -5.87 -5.38
CA ALA A 18 -9.26 -7.20 -5.40
C ALA A 18 -10.10 -8.23 -4.61
N CYS A 19 -10.62 -7.86 -3.43
CA CYS A 19 -11.54 -8.71 -2.67
C CYS A 19 -12.85 -8.98 -3.45
N ALA A 20 -13.43 -7.95 -4.06
CA ALA A 20 -14.66 -8.07 -4.85
C ALA A 20 -14.47 -9.01 -6.06
N LEU A 21 -13.37 -8.81 -6.80
CA LEU A 21 -13.06 -9.66 -7.96
C LEU A 21 -12.77 -11.11 -7.53
N ALA A 22 -12.01 -11.34 -6.46
CA ALA A 22 -11.73 -12.68 -5.96
C ALA A 22 -12.98 -13.41 -5.47
N LEU A 23 -13.88 -12.73 -4.79
CA LEU A 23 -15.17 -13.28 -4.36
C LEU A 23 -16.08 -13.62 -5.56
N SER A 24 -16.12 -12.75 -6.59
CA SER A 24 -16.85 -13.04 -7.84
C SER A 24 -16.26 -14.25 -8.57
N ARG A 25 -14.94 -14.38 -8.67
CA ARG A 25 -14.27 -15.59 -9.19
C ARG A 25 -14.62 -16.85 -8.39
N ALA A 26 -14.87 -16.71 -7.10
CA ALA A 26 -15.33 -17.81 -6.25
C ALA A 26 -16.83 -18.11 -6.38
N GLY A 27 -17.53 -17.51 -7.37
CA GLY A 27 -18.93 -17.76 -7.69
C GLY A 27 -19.94 -17.01 -6.82
N ARG A 28 -19.51 -15.96 -6.08
CA ARG A 28 -20.41 -15.15 -5.26
C ARG A 28 -20.92 -13.94 -6.03
N SER A 29 -22.18 -13.59 -5.81
CA SER A 29 -22.74 -12.30 -6.21
C SER A 29 -22.20 -11.21 -5.29
N VAL A 30 -21.58 -10.17 -5.87
CA VAL A 30 -20.87 -9.14 -5.08
C VAL A 30 -21.30 -7.74 -5.51
N ARG A 31 -21.59 -6.90 -4.51
CA ARG A 31 -21.79 -5.46 -4.67
C ARG A 31 -20.68 -4.70 -3.94
N LEU A 32 -19.99 -3.77 -4.64
CA LEU A 32 -18.98 -2.91 -4.05
C LEU A 32 -19.53 -1.52 -3.87
N LEU A 33 -19.38 -0.98 -2.64
CA LEU A 33 -19.82 0.37 -2.26
C LEU A 33 -18.60 1.27 -2.07
N GLU A 34 -18.60 2.42 -2.72
CA GLU A 34 -17.56 3.46 -2.59
C GLU A 34 -18.20 4.81 -2.23
N SER A 35 -17.62 5.48 -1.25
CA SER A 35 -18.12 6.78 -0.77
C SER A 35 -17.96 7.92 -1.76
N GLY A 36 -16.94 7.85 -2.61
CA GLY A 36 -16.66 8.79 -3.69
C GLY A 36 -16.62 8.07 -5.04
N ALA A 37 -15.63 8.42 -5.86
CA ALA A 37 -15.32 7.72 -7.09
C ALA A 37 -14.30 6.60 -6.85
N ILE A 38 -14.42 5.51 -7.61
CA ILE A 38 -13.53 4.35 -7.54
C ILE A 38 -12.05 4.76 -7.66
N GLY A 39 -11.23 4.20 -6.76
CA GLY A 39 -9.77 4.30 -6.82
C GLY A 39 -9.18 5.64 -6.41
N ARG A 40 -9.98 6.65 -6.08
CA ARG A 40 -9.49 8.01 -5.78
C ARG A 40 -8.82 8.19 -4.41
N GLY A 41 -8.79 7.14 -3.58
CA GLY A 41 -8.07 7.12 -2.30
C GLY A 41 -6.56 6.90 -2.48
N ALA A 42 -5.93 6.27 -1.49
CA ALA A 42 -4.49 6.02 -1.45
C ALA A 42 -3.93 5.23 -2.65
N SER A 43 -4.77 4.50 -3.36
CA SER A 43 -4.38 3.70 -4.52
C SER A 43 -4.04 4.55 -5.75
N HIS A 44 -4.65 5.74 -5.92
CA HIS A 44 -4.51 6.58 -7.12
C HIS A 44 -3.08 7.09 -7.31
N GLY A 45 -2.56 7.80 -6.32
CA GLY A 45 -1.23 8.42 -6.36
C GLY A 45 -0.11 7.58 -5.75
N ASN A 46 -0.32 6.28 -5.58
CA ASN A 46 0.72 5.35 -5.14
C ASN A 46 1.87 5.29 -6.16
N CYS A 47 3.07 4.91 -5.72
CA CYS A 47 4.22 4.73 -6.63
C CYS A 47 4.07 3.53 -7.58
N GLY A 48 3.17 2.60 -7.31
CA GLY A 48 2.89 1.46 -8.18
C GLY A 48 3.99 0.40 -8.18
N THR A 49 4.87 0.41 -7.20
CA THR A 49 5.90 -0.63 -7.09
C THR A 49 5.32 -1.91 -6.51
N ILE A 50 5.65 -3.03 -7.13
CA ILE A 50 5.30 -4.39 -6.73
C ILE A 50 6.59 -5.03 -6.23
N THR A 51 6.84 -4.87 -4.93
CA THR A 51 8.16 -5.06 -4.34
C THR A 51 8.16 -6.08 -3.20
N PRO A 52 8.33 -7.37 -3.49
CA PRO A 52 8.66 -8.37 -2.47
C PRO A 52 9.87 -7.98 -1.62
N SER A 53 10.79 -7.17 -2.16
CA SER A 53 11.94 -6.63 -1.43
C SER A 53 11.57 -5.74 -0.23
N HIS A 54 10.40 -5.09 -0.25
CA HIS A 54 9.86 -4.30 0.86
C HIS A 54 9.20 -5.15 1.96
N ALA A 55 9.62 -6.41 2.12
CA ALA A 55 9.16 -7.26 3.21
C ALA A 55 9.55 -6.72 4.59
N ALA A 56 10.70 -6.09 4.72
CA ALA A 56 11.13 -5.47 5.98
C ALA A 56 10.14 -4.38 6.43
N PRO A 57 9.54 -4.51 7.63
CA PRO A 57 8.57 -3.53 8.12
C PRO A 57 9.23 -2.24 8.60
N LEU A 58 8.47 -1.15 8.59
CA LEU A 58 8.91 0.15 9.13
C LEU A 58 9.18 0.11 10.64
N ALA A 59 8.51 -0.77 11.38
CA ALA A 59 8.71 -0.96 12.82
C ALA A 59 10.04 -1.69 13.11
N ALA A 60 11.16 -1.11 12.63
CA ALA A 60 12.49 -1.68 12.77
C ALA A 60 13.17 -1.28 14.09
N PRO A 61 14.08 -2.13 14.63
CA PRO A 61 14.92 -1.73 15.75
C PRO A 61 15.67 -0.41 15.47
N GLY A 62 15.64 0.52 16.44
CA GLY A 62 16.25 1.85 16.29
C GLY A 62 15.39 2.90 15.55
N MET A 63 14.27 2.52 14.96
CA MET A 63 13.40 3.45 14.22
C MET A 63 12.86 4.58 15.10
N VAL A 64 12.58 4.31 16.37
CA VAL A 64 12.09 5.35 17.30
C VAL A 64 13.07 6.49 17.44
N LEU A 65 14.37 6.18 17.65
CA LEU A 65 15.43 7.20 17.75
C LEU A 65 15.62 7.95 16.43
N THR A 66 15.52 7.25 15.32
CA THR A 66 15.59 7.83 13.97
C THR A 66 14.42 8.79 13.73
N ALA A 67 13.21 8.38 14.08
CA ALA A 67 12.00 9.21 13.96
C ALA A 67 12.09 10.48 14.82
N MET A 68 12.62 10.37 16.04
CA MET A 68 12.85 11.54 16.91
C MET A 68 13.83 12.54 16.29
N LYS A 69 14.93 12.07 15.67
CA LYS A 69 15.88 12.96 14.96
C LYS A 69 15.20 13.64 13.76
N TRP A 70 14.37 12.92 13.04
CA TRP A 70 13.63 13.46 11.88
C TRP A 70 12.63 14.56 12.24
N MET A 71 12.05 14.54 13.44
CA MET A 71 11.14 15.62 13.89
C MET A 71 11.80 17.00 13.90
N PHE A 72 13.13 17.06 14.04
CA PHE A 72 13.91 18.31 14.02
C PHE A 72 14.59 18.60 12.67
N THR A 73 14.35 17.76 11.65
CA THR A 73 14.94 17.91 10.31
C THR A 73 13.86 18.37 9.33
N PRO A 74 13.97 19.58 8.74
CA PRO A 74 12.91 20.19 7.93
C PRO A 74 12.44 19.35 6.73
N ASP A 75 13.35 18.62 6.09
CA ASP A 75 13.10 17.82 4.88
C ASP A 75 13.14 16.30 5.15
N ALA A 76 12.97 15.90 6.41
CA ALA A 76 12.97 14.49 6.77
C ALA A 76 11.84 13.72 6.07
N PRO A 77 12.05 12.42 5.77
CA PRO A 77 11.02 11.56 5.16
C PRO A 77 9.75 11.47 6.01
N LEU A 78 9.88 11.59 7.34
CA LEU A 78 8.76 11.57 8.28
C LEU A 78 8.57 12.96 8.90
N TYR A 79 7.31 13.40 8.96
CA TYR A 79 6.92 14.62 9.65
C TYR A 79 5.70 14.37 10.55
N VAL A 80 5.79 14.83 11.78
CA VAL A 80 4.69 14.83 12.75
C VAL A 80 4.49 16.27 13.20
N PRO A 81 3.42 16.95 12.73
CA PRO A 81 3.15 18.31 13.15
C PRO A 81 2.88 18.37 14.66
N PRO A 82 3.39 19.38 15.37
CA PRO A 82 3.13 19.55 16.78
C PRO A 82 1.64 19.84 17.01
N ARG A 83 0.94 18.85 17.58
CA ARG A 83 -0.49 18.97 17.95
C ARG A 83 -0.80 18.03 19.11
N PHE A 84 -1.80 18.38 19.88
CA PHE A 84 -2.34 17.49 20.89
C PHE A 84 -3.29 16.47 20.24
N ASP A 85 -2.82 15.25 20.08
CA ASP A 85 -3.58 14.14 19.49
C ASP A 85 -3.31 12.85 20.28
N PRO A 86 -4.11 12.56 21.33
CA PRO A 86 -3.92 11.37 22.17
C PRO A 86 -3.97 10.05 21.40
N ARG A 87 -4.75 10.00 20.29
CA ARG A 87 -4.87 8.78 19.47
C ARG A 87 -3.60 8.53 18.68
N LEU A 88 -3.00 9.58 18.14
CA LEU A 88 -1.70 9.48 17.47
C LEU A 88 -0.62 9.02 18.46
N TRP A 89 -0.57 9.58 19.65
CA TRP A 89 0.40 9.17 20.68
C TRP A 89 0.22 7.72 21.12
N ASP A 90 -1.02 7.26 21.33
CA ASP A 90 -1.31 5.86 21.64
C ASP A 90 -0.88 4.92 20.49
N TRP A 91 -1.14 5.31 19.25
CA TRP A 91 -0.66 4.56 18.09
C TRP A 91 0.87 4.53 18.01
N MET A 92 1.55 5.67 18.22
CA MET A 92 3.02 5.77 18.20
C MET A 92 3.66 4.92 19.30
N LEU A 93 3.09 4.88 20.50
CA LEU A 93 3.55 3.99 21.58
C LEU A 93 3.39 2.51 21.19
N GLY A 94 2.24 2.16 20.61
CA GLY A 94 2.00 0.81 20.11
C GLY A 94 2.93 0.41 18.97
N PHE A 95 3.27 1.33 18.07
CA PHE A 95 4.27 1.14 17.03
C PHE A 95 5.67 0.98 17.62
N ALA A 96 6.05 1.84 18.56
CA ALA A 96 7.35 1.78 19.24
C ALA A 96 7.57 0.43 19.97
N ALA A 97 6.52 -0.11 20.58
CA ALA A 97 6.58 -1.42 21.23
C ALA A 97 6.87 -2.58 20.24
N ARG A 98 6.60 -2.39 18.95
CA ARG A 98 6.89 -3.35 17.87
C ARG A 98 8.27 -3.16 17.24
N CYS A 99 8.98 -2.06 17.58
CA CYS A 99 10.34 -1.79 17.07
C CYS A 99 11.41 -2.63 17.79
N ASN A 100 11.26 -3.95 17.77
CA ASN A 100 12.19 -4.91 18.34
C ASN A 100 12.52 -6.04 17.32
N PRO A 101 13.66 -6.75 17.45
CA PRO A 101 14.10 -7.74 16.47
C PRO A 101 13.08 -8.86 16.22
N ARG A 102 12.43 -9.36 17.27
CA ARG A 102 11.48 -10.47 17.18
C ARG A 102 10.24 -10.09 16.35
N ASP A 103 9.61 -8.97 16.70
CA ASP A 103 8.39 -8.53 16.02
C ASP A 103 8.70 -8.07 14.60
N TRP A 104 9.86 -7.43 14.40
CA TRP A 104 10.35 -7.03 13.08
C TRP A 104 10.52 -8.21 12.13
N GLU A 105 11.22 -9.27 12.58
CA GLU A 105 11.41 -10.48 11.78
C GLU A 105 10.10 -11.20 11.49
N ALA A 106 9.22 -11.37 12.50
CA ALA A 106 7.92 -12.00 12.32
C ALA A 106 7.06 -11.23 11.29
N SER A 107 7.05 -9.89 11.37
CA SER A 107 6.33 -9.05 10.42
C SER A 107 6.95 -9.10 9.01
N ALA A 108 8.29 -9.16 8.91
CA ALA A 108 8.99 -9.30 7.62
C ALA A 108 8.61 -10.61 6.92
N ARG A 109 8.61 -11.72 7.65
CA ARG A 109 8.22 -13.05 7.14
C ARG A 109 6.76 -13.05 6.67
N ALA A 110 5.84 -12.52 7.47
CA ALA A 110 4.43 -12.41 7.12
C ALA A 110 4.21 -11.54 5.86
N LYS A 111 4.85 -10.37 5.80
CA LYS A 111 4.76 -9.49 4.63
C LYS A 111 5.33 -10.15 3.37
N SER A 112 6.48 -10.84 3.50
CA SER A 112 7.12 -11.54 2.38
C SER A 112 6.21 -12.61 1.78
N THR A 113 5.53 -13.43 2.59
CA THR A 113 4.61 -14.45 2.08
C THR A 113 3.46 -13.83 1.30
N LEU A 114 2.84 -12.77 1.83
CA LEU A 114 1.72 -12.09 1.16
C LEU A 114 2.16 -11.35 -0.11
N LEU A 115 3.32 -10.68 -0.09
CA LEU A 115 3.85 -9.95 -1.26
C LEU A 115 4.21 -10.89 -2.41
N ASN A 116 4.86 -12.03 -2.10
CA ASN A 116 5.22 -13.03 -3.12
C ASN A 116 3.99 -13.72 -3.70
N ASP A 117 3.04 -14.16 -2.87
CA ASP A 117 1.76 -14.72 -3.34
C ASP A 117 0.99 -13.71 -4.20
N SER A 118 0.92 -12.46 -3.73
CA SER A 118 0.25 -11.40 -4.43
C SER A 118 0.87 -11.09 -5.80
N ARG A 119 2.21 -11.06 -5.90
CA ARG A 119 2.90 -10.83 -7.17
C ARG A 119 2.63 -11.93 -8.19
N THR A 120 2.66 -13.20 -7.76
CA THR A 120 2.32 -14.35 -8.61
C THR A 120 0.90 -14.26 -9.14
N ARG A 121 -0.06 -13.94 -8.26
CA ARG A 121 -1.47 -13.79 -8.63
C ARG A 121 -1.71 -12.56 -9.50
N LEU A 122 -0.98 -11.47 -9.28
CA LEU A 122 -1.10 -10.27 -10.12
C LEU A 122 -0.79 -10.59 -11.58
N ARG A 123 0.26 -11.37 -11.83
CA ARG A 123 0.60 -11.82 -13.19
C ARG A 123 -0.54 -12.67 -13.78
N ASP A 124 -1.04 -13.67 -13.03
CA ASP A 124 -2.20 -14.47 -13.45
C ASP A 124 -3.43 -13.60 -13.76
N TRP A 125 -3.69 -12.58 -12.96
CA TRP A 125 -4.82 -11.68 -13.18
C TRP A 125 -4.64 -10.78 -14.39
N ILE A 126 -3.42 -10.28 -14.63
CA ILE A 126 -3.09 -9.49 -15.82
C ILE A 126 -3.39 -10.33 -17.07
N ASP A 127 -2.92 -11.58 -17.11
CA ASP A 127 -3.09 -12.48 -18.24
C ASP A 127 -4.57 -12.90 -18.39
N THR A 128 -5.22 -13.30 -17.28
CA THR A 128 -6.60 -13.81 -17.29
C THR A 128 -7.63 -12.75 -17.67
N PHE A 129 -7.46 -11.51 -17.18
CA PHE A 129 -8.44 -10.42 -17.38
C PHE A 129 -8.00 -9.40 -18.41
N GLY A 130 -6.81 -9.54 -19.02
CA GLY A 130 -6.26 -8.59 -19.96
C GLY A 130 -6.14 -7.20 -19.33
N LEU A 131 -5.49 -7.09 -18.14
CA LEU A 131 -5.39 -5.80 -17.44
C LEU A 131 -4.32 -4.93 -18.07
N ASP A 132 -4.71 -3.83 -18.71
CA ASP A 132 -3.79 -2.80 -19.25
C ASP A 132 -3.35 -1.83 -18.14
N CYS A 133 -2.41 -2.25 -17.31
CA CYS A 133 -1.91 -1.47 -16.18
C CYS A 133 -0.43 -1.08 -16.30
N GLU A 134 0.14 -1.17 -17.49
CA GLU A 134 1.58 -0.89 -17.76
C GLU A 134 2.50 -1.64 -16.79
N PHE A 135 2.25 -2.92 -16.58
CA PHE A 135 3.06 -3.76 -15.72
C PHE A 135 4.43 -4.03 -16.34
N VAL A 136 5.52 -3.70 -15.60
CA VAL A 136 6.91 -3.81 -16.05
C VAL A 136 7.72 -4.58 -15.00
N GLU A 137 8.31 -5.71 -15.40
CA GLU A 137 9.15 -6.56 -14.57
C GLU A 137 10.64 -6.27 -14.80
N ALA A 138 11.07 -5.06 -14.52
CA ALA A 138 12.45 -4.61 -14.71
C ALA A 138 13.29 -4.66 -13.41
N GLY A 139 12.68 -4.98 -12.28
CA GLY A 139 13.29 -4.83 -10.95
C GLY A 139 13.13 -3.43 -10.39
N GLU A 140 13.67 -3.21 -9.19
CA GLU A 140 13.80 -1.91 -8.53
C GLU A 140 15.22 -1.76 -7.99
N ASP A 141 15.80 -0.55 -8.09
CA ASP A 141 17.12 -0.25 -7.57
C ASP A 141 17.04 0.74 -6.41
N TYR A 142 17.65 0.39 -5.27
CA TYR A 142 17.89 1.31 -4.16
C TYR A 142 19.22 2.00 -4.39
N VAL A 143 19.22 3.31 -4.58
CA VAL A 143 20.41 4.10 -4.95
C VAL A 143 20.85 4.96 -3.77
N TYR A 144 22.14 4.92 -3.45
CA TYR A 144 22.75 5.62 -2.34
C TYR A 144 23.87 6.52 -2.83
N ARG A 145 23.94 7.75 -2.31
CA ARG A 145 25.07 8.67 -2.47
C ARG A 145 25.96 8.71 -1.23
N ASP A 146 25.39 8.43 -0.06
CA ASP A 146 26.09 8.37 1.21
C ASP A 146 26.64 6.95 1.44
N PRO A 147 27.99 6.76 1.52
CA PRO A 147 28.60 5.46 1.76
C PRO A 147 28.19 4.79 3.07
N ALA A 148 27.94 5.57 4.13
CA ALA A 148 27.51 5.02 5.42
C ALA A 148 26.07 4.48 5.34
N LYS A 149 25.17 5.17 4.63
CA LYS A 149 23.83 4.68 4.37
C LYS A 149 23.81 3.48 3.44
N PHE A 150 24.71 3.43 2.46
CA PHE A 150 24.87 2.26 1.59
C PHE A 150 25.31 1.03 2.39
N ALA A 151 26.29 1.16 3.28
CA ALA A 151 26.72 0.10 4.18
C ALA A 151 25.58 -0.33 5.12
N HIS A 152 24.86 0.65 5.69
CA HIS A 152 23.70 0.36 6.56
C HIS A 152 22.55 -0.36 5.84
N GLY A 153 22.27 0.01 4.58
CA GLY A 153 21.23 -0.62 3.77
C GLY A 153 21.49 -2.10 3.47
N GLN A 154 22.71 -2.57 3.67
CA GLN A 154 23.07 -3.97 3.46
C GLN A 154 22.77 -4.87 4.68
N ILE A 155 22.47 -4.29 5.85
CA ILE A 155 22.23 -5.04 7.11
C ILE A 155 21.02 -5.98 6.99
N GLU A 156 19.99 -5.59 6.26
CA GLU A 156 18.77 -6.40 6.09
C GLU A 156 18.89 -7.49 5.00
N LEU A 157 19.92 -7.43 4.13
CA LEU A 157 20.05 -8.31 2.97
C LEU A 157 20.15 -9.81 3.33
N PRO A 158 20.79 -10.25 4.43
CA PRO A 158 20.79 -11.65 4.81
C PRO A 158 19.38 -12.20 5.02
N LEU A 159 18.51 -11.46 5.73
CA LEU A 159 17.12 -11.85 5.90
C LEU A 159 16.35 -11.87 4.58
N LEU A 160 16.52 -10.85 3.72
CA LEU A 160 15.84 -10.80 2.42
C LEU A 160 16.24 -11.99 1.53
N ARG A 161 17.53 -12.38 1.53
CA ARG A 161 18.00 -13.57 0.80
C ARG A 161 17.41 -14.87 1.38
N GLU A 162 17.32 -14.99 2.71
CA GLU A 162 16.65 -16.12 3.38
C GLU A 162 15.17 -16.22 2.97
N LEU A 163 14.51 -15.06 2.77
CA LEU A 163 13.14 -14.97 2.28
C LEU A 163 13.01 -15.21 0.75
N GLY A 164 14.10 -15.60 0.08
CA GLY A 164 14.11 -15.92 -1.34
C GLY A 164 14.14 -14.70 -2.27
N ILE A 165 14.45 -13.51 -1.75
CA ILE A 165 14.51 -12.28 -2.54
C ILE A 165 15.87 -12.19 -3.22
N ALA A 166 15.86 -12.10 -4.56
CA ALA A 166 17.07 -11.96 -5.36
C ALA A 166 17.66 -10.54 -5.20
N VAL A 167 18.90 -10.48 -4.69
CA VAL A 167 19.59 -9.23 -4.36
C VAL A 167 20.96 -9.18 -5.02
N GLU A 168 21.24 -8.11 -5.76
CA GLU A 168 22.57 -7.75 -6.28
C GLU A 168 23.04 -6.46 -5.62
N VAL A 169 24.25 -6.46 -5.05
CA VAL A 169 24.91 -5.26 -4.54
C VAL A 169 25.89 -4.77 -5.58
N ILE A 170 25.78 -3.51 -6.00
CA ILE A 170 26.52 -2.92 -7.11
C ILE A 170 27.29 -1.70 -6.58
N ASP A 171 28.59 -1.63 -6.82
CA ASP A 171 29.38 -0.45 -6.44
C ASP A 171 29.00 0.78 -7.31
N GLY A 172 29.33 1.99 -6.81
CA GLY A 172 28.87 3.22 -7.44
C GLY A 172 29.39 3.38 -8.87
N ALA A 173 30.66 3.10 -9.12
CA ALA A 173 31.27 3.30 -10.43
C ALA A 173 30.69 2.35 -11.50
N GLU A 174 30.38 1.13 -11.09
CA GLU A 174 29.72 0.16 -11.97
C GLU A 174 28.24 0.51 -12.18
N TYR A 175 27.55 1.01 -11.13
CA TYR A 175 26.16 1.41 -11.25
C TYR A 175 25.96 2.59 -12.20
N GLU A 176 26.84 3.59 -12.14
CA GLU A 176 26.82 4.76 -13.05
C GLU A 176 26.97 4.36 -14.52
N LYS A 177 27.75 3.31 -14.82
CA LYS A 177 27.84 2.77 -16.18
C LYS A 177 26.56 2.06 -16.62
N ARG A 178 25.89 1.36 -15.70
CA ARG A 178 24.68 0.58 -15.98
C ARG A 178 23.41 1.43 -16.05
N GLU A 179 23.39 2.58 -15.36
CA GLU A 179 22.21 3.47 -15.28
C GLU A 179 22.58 4.91 -15.66
N PRO A 180 22.56 5.22 -16.97
CA PRO A 180 23.02 6.52 -17.48
C PRO A 180 22.09 7.71 -17.10
N ALA A 181 20.92 7.45 -16.53
CA ALA A 181 20.06 8.51 -16.01
C ALA A 181 20.60 9.12 -14.71
N VAL A 182 21.47 8.40 -13.99
CA VAL A 182 21.97 8.79 -12.68
C VAL A 182 23.24 9.63 -12.80
N LYS A 183 23.31 10.71 -12.02
CA LYS A 183 24.48 11.60 -11.93
C LYS A 183 25.65 10.92 -11.20
N PRO A 184 26.89 11.27 -11.56
CA PRO A 184 28.08 10.80 -10.85
C PRO A 184 28.06 11.07 -9.35
N GLY A 185 28.82 10.26 -8.58
CA GLY A 185 28.95 10.35 -7.14
C GLY A 185 27.96 9.45 -6.37
N VAL A 186 27.53 8.36 -7.00
CA VAL A 186 26.80 7.27 -6.35
C VAL A 186 27.76 6.41 -5.54
N ALA A 187 27.46 6.16 -4.28
CA ALA A 187 28.25 5.27 -3.41
C ALA A 187 27.98 3.78 -3.75
N GLY A 188 26.77 3.46 -4.19
CA GLY A 188 26.39 2.14 -4.63
C GLY A 188 24.87 2.00 -4.79
N ALA A 189 24.48 0.84 -5.31
CA ALA A 189 23.07 0.49 -5.44
C ALA A 189 22.81 -0.96 -4.97
N ILE A 190 21.59 -1.20 -4.54
CA ILE A 190 21.08 -2.55 -4.24
C ILE A 190 19.93 -2.80 -5.20
N ARG A 191 20.10 -3.80 -6.07
CA ARG A 191 19.13 -4.22 -7.08
C ARG A 191 18.29 -5.38 -6.60
N PHE A 192 16.99 -5.26 -6.74
CA PHE A 192 16.00 -6.30 -6.49
C PHE A 192 15.37 -6.71 -7.82
N SER A 193 15.96 -7.71 -8.47
CA SER A 193 15.54 -8.14 -9.82
C SER A 193 14.14 -8.78 -9.84
N GLY A 194 13.66 -9.27 -8.70
CA GLY A 194 12.32 -9.83 -8.54
C GLY A 194 11.20 -8.80 -8.42
N ASP A 195 11.51 -7.53 -8.27
CA ASP A 195 10.53 -6.47 -8.15
C ASP A 195 9.97 -6.03 -9.52
N ALA A 196 8.85 -5.32 -9.50
CA ALA A 196 8.17 -4.85 -10.68
C ALA A 196 7.51 -3.49 -10.41
N ALA A 197 6.98 -2.87 -11.44
CA ALA A 197 6.18 -1.65 -11.33
C ALA A 197 4.94 -1.75 -12.22
N LEU A 198 3.89 -1.03 -11.84
CA LEU A 198 2.71 -0.83 -12.66
C LEU A 198 2.16 0.58 -12.46
N ARG A 199 1.29 1.02 -13.37
CA ARG A 199 0.59 2.29 -13.24
C ARG A 199 -0.66 2.14 -12.37
N PRO A 200 -0.67 2.62 -11.11
CA PRO A 200 -1.69 2.23 -10.13
C PRO A 200 -3.09 2.77 -10.42
N ASP A 201 -3.22 3.97 -11.00
CA ASP A 201 -4.50 4.52 -11.43
C ASP A 201 -5.15 3.67 -12.54
N ARG A 202 -4.37 3.21 -13.52
CA ARG A 202 -4.83 2.24 -14.53
C ARG A 202 -5.17 0.90 -13.92
N TYR A 203 -4.31 0.37 -13.07
CA TYR A 203 -4.55 -0.92 -12.41
C TYR A 203 -5.88 -0.95 -11.66
N VAL A 204 -6.19 0.10 -10.90
CA VAL A 204 -7.48 0.19 -10.19
C VAL A 204 -8.65 0.28 -11.17
N ALA A 205 -8.53 1.07 -12.24
CA ALA A 205 -9.57 1.16 -13.28
C ALA A 205 -9.81 -0.20 -13.96
N GLU A 206 -8.73 -0.92 -14.27
CA GLU A 206 -8.79 -2.24 -14.89
C GLU A 206 -9.36 -3.32 -13.96
N LEU A 207 -9.04 -3.28 -12.66
CA LEU A 207 -9.70 -4.15 -11.68
C LEU A 207 -11.21 -3.89 -11.61
N ALA A 208 -11.62 -2.62 -11.65
CA ALA A 208 -13.04 -2.26 -11.68
C ALA A 208 -13.74 -2.73 -12.97
N ARG A 209 -13.06 -2.61 -14.13
CA ARG A 209 -13.54 -3.14 -15.42
C ARG A 209 -13.69 -4.67 -15.36
N ALA A 210 -12.67 -5.37 -14.88
CA ALA A 210 -12.68 -6.82 -14.75
C ALA A 210 -13.79 -7.30 -13.79
N PHE A 211 -13.96 -6.62 -12.66
CA PHE A 211 -15.02 -6.95 -11.71
C PHE A 211 -16.43 -6.77 -12.31
N ARG A 212 -16.67 -5.67 -13.04
CA ARG A 212 -17.94 -5.47 -13.77
C ARG A 212 -18.17 -6.54 -14.85
N ALA A 213 -17.11 -6.92 -15.56
CA ALA A 213 -17.18 -7.99 -16.58
C ALA A 213 -17.53 -9.36 -15.99
N GLN A 214 -17.21 -9.60 -14.71
CA GLN A 214 -17.62 -10.80 -13.96
C GLN A 214 -19.03 -10.68 -13.34
N GLY A 215 -19.83 -9.69 -13.74
CA GLY A 215 -21.18 -9.45 -13.21
C GLY A 215 -21.22 -8.72 -11.87
N GLY A 216 -20.10 -8.20 -11.40
CA GLY A 216 -20.03 -7.41 -10.18
C GLY A 216 -20.67 -6.02 -10.32
N GLU A 217 -21.32 -5.56 -9.27
CA GLU A 217 -21.95 -4.24 -9.21
C GLU A 217 -21.08 -3.25 -8.40
N ILE A 218 -20.83 -2.07 -8.96
CA ILE A 218 -20.16 -0.97 -8.27
C ILE A 218 -21.14 0.18 -8.06
N VAL A 219 -21.30 0.60 -6.82
CA VAL A 219 -22.13 1.74 -6.41
C VAL A 219 -21.23 2.82 -5.87
N GLU A 220 -20.99 3.86 -6.67
CA GLU A 220 -20.20 5.02 -6.29
C GLU A 220 -21.07 6.06 -5.56
N HIS A 221 -20.43 7.02 -4.87
CA HIS A 221 -21.09 8.05 -4.07
C HIS A 221 -22.04 7.47 -3.01
N CYS A 222 -21.72 6.28 -2.51
CA CYS A 222 -22.52 5.50 -1.58
C CYS A 222 -21.77 5.34 -0.23
N ALA A 223 -21.74 6.40 0.56
CA ALA A 223 -21.07 6.42 1.84
C ALA A 223 -21.78 5.53 2.86
N LEU A 224 -21.02 4.64 3.53
CA LEU A 224 -21.50 3.87 4.67
C LEU A 224 -21.70 4.78 5.89
N THR A 225 -22.86 4.66 6.56
CA THR A 225 -23.18 5.36 7.81
C THR A 225 -23.27 4.43 9.02
N ALA A 226 -23.68 3.17 8.82
CA ALA A 226 -23.66 2.13 9.84
C ALA A 226 -23.61 0.73 9.21
N LEU A 227 -23.04 -0.24 9.96
CA LEU A 227 -23.06 -1.66 9.59
C LEU A 227 -23.53 -2.49 10.78
N GLN A 228 -24.52 -3.33 10.57
CA GLN A 228 -25.08 -4.22 11.57
C GLN A 228 -25.10 -5.66 11.05
N GLU A 229 -24.87 -6.62 11.94
CA GLU A 229 -25.09 -8.06 11.66
C GLU A 229 -26.36 -8.52 12.37
N ASP A 230 -27.09 -9.38 11.69
CA ASP A 230 -28.21 -10.14 12.27
C ASP A 230 -28.08 -11.65 11.95
N ALA A 231 -29.09 -12.43 12.33
CA ALA A 231 -29.09 -13.88 12.09
C ALA A 231 -29.00 -14.23 10.59
N ASP A 232 -29.54 -13.38 9.73
CA ASP A 232 -29.66 -13.65 8.30
C ASP A 232 -28.49 -13.10 7.48
N GLY A 233 -27.81 -12.06 7.96
CA GLY A 233 -26.72 -11.46 7.20
C GLY A 233 -26.17 -10.16 7.77
N VAL A 234 -25.90 -9.22 6.90
CA VAL A 234 -25.45 -7.87 7.22
C VAL A 234 -26.39 -6.84 6.61
N ARG A 235 -26.58 -5.73 7.34
CA ARG A 235 -27.26 -4.54 6.86
C ARG A 235 -26.29 -3.38 6.88
N ALA A 236 -26.04 -2.79 5.72
CA ALA A 236 -25.29 -1.57 5.54
C ALA A 236 -26.27 -0.40 5.34
N ASP A 237 -26.32 0.52 6.30
CA ASP A 237 -27.01 1.80 6.11
C ASP A 237 -26.08 2.74 5.36
N THR A 238 -26.56 3.32 4.28
CA THR A 238 -25.75 4.14 3.37
C THR A 238 -26.45 5.44 2.99
N ALA A 239 -25.72 6.35 2.39
CA ALA A 239 -26.28 7.60 1.85
C ALA A 239 -27.36 7.38 0.76
N GLN A 240 -27.39 6.18 0.14
CA GLN A 240 -28.37 5.80 -0.88
C GLN A 240 -29.48 4.85 -0.32
N GLY A 241 -29.57 4.74 1.01
CA GLY A 241 -30.52 3.87 1.69
C GLY A 241 -29.88 2.57 2.21
N PRO A 242 -30.67 1.75 2.90
CA PRO A 242 -30.18 0.50 3.48
C PRO A 242 -29.99 -0.57 2.42
N MET A 243 -28.89 -1.33 2.53
CA MET A 243 -28.57 -2.47 1.66
C MET A 243 -28.31 -3.70 2.51
N ARG A 244 -28.72 -4.89 2.06
CA ARG A 244 -28.51 -6.16 2.77
C ARG A 244 -27.66 -7.11 1.93
N ALA A 245 -26.86 -7.93 2.62
CA ALA A 245 -26.09 -9.00 1.99
C ALA A 245 -25.91 -10.18 2.95
N GLY A 246 -25.35 -11.28 2.45
CA GLY A 246 -24.98 -12.43 3.28
C GLY A 246 -23.80 -12.11 4.22
N LEU A 247 -22.82 -11.33 3.74
CA LEU A 247 -21.65 -10.90 4.50
C LEU A 247 -21.13 -9.53 4.03
N ALA A 248 -20.23 -8.92 4.83
CA ALA A 248 -19.53 -7.70 4.47
C ALA A 248 -18.00 -7.89 4.51
N VAL A 249 -17.29 -7.25 3.57
CA VAL A 249 -15.83 -7.08 3.61
C VAL A 249 -15.53 -5.59 3.72
N LEU A 250 -14.86 -5.18 4.80
CA LEU A 250 -14.48 -3.80 5.07
C LEU A 250 -13.07 -3.54 4.55
N ALA A 251 -12.96 -2.87 3.41
CA ALA A 251 -11.72 -2.45 2.78
C ALA A 251 -11.51 -0.92 2.91
N LEU A 252 -11.75 -0.40 4.12
CA LEU A 252 -11.88 1.03 4.43
C LEU A 252 -10.54 1.80 4.37
N GLY A 253 -9.41 1.10 4.23
CA GLY A 253 -8.09 1.72 4.18
C GLY A 253 -7.86 2.68 5.35
N ALA A 254 -7.37 3.88 5.07
CA ALA A 254 -7.11 4.89 6.08
C ALA A 254 -8.37 5.47 6.75
N TRP A 255 -9.55 5.19 6.22
CA TRP A 255 -10.83 5.62 6.80
C TRP A 255 -11.33 4.70 7.91
N SER A 256 -10.67 3.54 8.12
CA SER A 256 -11.01 2.58 9.17
C SER A 256 -11.19 3.22 10.56
N PRO A 257 -10.31 4.14 11.03
CA PRO A 257 -10.49 4.82 12.32
C PRO A 257 -11.72 5.72 12.38
N ARG A 258 -12.09 6.37 11.27
CA ARG A 258 -13.26 7.26 11.23
C ARG A 258 -14.57 6.50 11.25
N LEU A 259 -14.61 5.35 10.61
CA LEU A 259 -15.81 4.51 10.54
C LEU A 259 -15.89 3.46 11.66
N ALA A 260 -14.93 3.45 12.59
CA ALA A 260 -14.80 2.44 13.63
C ALA A 260 -16.08 2.23 14.47
N ASP A 261 -16.78 3.32 14.84
CA ASP A 261 -18.05 3.23 15.57
C ASP A 261 -19.20 2.80 14.68
N ALA A 262 -19.25 3.32 13.46
CA ALA A 262 -20.29 2.99 12.48
C ALA A 262 -20.32 1.50 12.15
N VAL A 263 -19.15 0.82 12.24
CA VAL A 263 -19.04 -0.63 12.02
C VAL A 263 -18.96 -1.45 13.31
N GLY A 264 -19.12 -0.81 14.48
CA GLY A 264 -19.07 -1.47 15.78
C GLY A 264 -17.70 -2.04 16.17
N MET A 265 -16.60 -1.38 15.74
CA MET A 265 -15.22 -1.80 16.00
C MET A 265 -14.35 -0.63 16.49
N PRO A 266 -14.64 -0.03 17.68
CA PRO A 266 -13.94 1.17 18.16
C PRO A 266 -12.42 0.97 18.34
N TRP A 267 -11.96 -0.27 18.52
CA TRP A 267 -10.53 -0.63 18.63
C TRP A 267 -9.72 -0.26 17.39
N MET A 268 -10.31 -0.20 16.19
CA MET A 268 -9.61 0.20 14.96
C MET A 268 -9.01 1.61 15.03
N ARG A 269 -9.57 2.50 15.86
CA ARG A 269 -9.03 3.85 16.10
C ARG A 269 -7.64 3.85 16.71
N ARG A 270 -7.29 2.78 17.42
CA ARG A 270 -6.00 2.64 18.10
C ARG A 270 -4.97 1.91 17.22
N VAL A 271 -5.42 1.13 16.25
CA VAL A 271 -4.59 0.21 15.47
C VAL A 271 -4.15 0.81 14.14
N ILE A 272 -5.01 1.58 13.49
CA ILE A 272 -4.73 2.17 12.19
C ILE A 272 -4.58 3.69 12.32
N GLN A 273 -3.50 4.22 11.75
CA GLN A 273 -3.21 5.65 11.66
C GLN A 273 -3.10 6.08 10.19
N PRO A 274 -3.77 7.17 9.77
CA PRO A 274 -3.58 7.72 8.43
C PRO A 274 -2.19 8.35 8.31
N GLY A 275 -1.38 7.80 7.39
CA GLY A 275 -0.06 8.33 7.04
C GLY A 275 -0.11 9.02 5.68
N LYS A 276 -0.16 10.37 5.67
CA LYS A 276 -0.24 11.17 4.44
C LYS A 276 1.05 11.06 3.66
N GLY A 277 0.93 10.80 2.37
CA GLY A 277 2.02 10.80 1.41
C GLY A 277 1.70 11.69 0.23
N TYR A 278 2.74 12.03 -0.55
CA TYR A 278 2.64 12.92 -1.69
C TYR A 278 3.24 12.28 -2.93
N SER A 279 2.72 12.65 -4.09
CA SER A 279 3.34 12.32 -5.38
C SER A 279 3.13 13.41 -6.42
N ILE A 280 4.03 13.45 -7.40
CA ILE A 280 3.92 14.29 -8.58
C ILE A 280 4.08 13.39 -9.80
N THR A 281 3.13 13.47 -10.72
CA THR A 281 3.15 12.73 -11.98
C THR A 281 3.53 13.67 -13.12
N TYR A 282 4.48 13.24 -13.93
CA TYR A 282 5.01 13.97 -15.07
C TYR A 282 4.89 13.16 -16.36
N ASP A 283 5.07 13.83 -17.49
CA ASP A 283 5.47 13.18 -18.72
C ASP A 283 6.89 12.57 -18.58
N ARG A 284 7.29 11.80 -19.57
CA ARG A 284 8.60 11.12 -19.55
C ARG A 284 9.73 12.14 -19.73
N PRO A 285 10.76 12.11 -18.88
CA PRO A 285 11.97 12.90 -19.11
C PRO A 285 12.76 12.37 -20.34
N PRO A 286 13.62 13.21 -20.98
CA PRO A 286 14.42 12.80 -22.13
C PRO A 286 15.28 11.56 -21.89
N ILE A 287 15.88 11.45 -20.72
CA ILE A 287 16.59 10.24 -20.26
C ILE A 287 15.90 9.77 -18.98
N MET A 288 15.22 8.66 -19.06
CA MET A 288 14.48 8.04 -17.97
C MET A 288 15.29 6.87 -17.40
N PRO A 289 15.27 6.62 -16.09
CA PRO A 289 15.83 5.40 -15.53
C PRO A 289 15.25 4.14 -16.21
N GLN A 290 16.07 3.11 -16.36
CA GLN A 290 15.69 1.86 -17.01
C GLN A 290 14.66 1.07 -16.16
N ARG A 291 14.56 1.38 -14.87
CA ARG A 291 13.65 0.77 -13.90
C ARG A 291 13.29 1.75 -12.81
N SER A 292 12.30 1.41 -11.98
CA SER A 292 11.96 2.22 -10.81
C SER A 292 13.13 2.28 -9.83
N LEU A 293 13.33 3.45 -9.22
CA LEU A 293 14.41 3.69 -8.26
C LEU A 293 13.84 4.12 -6.91
N VAL A 294 14.55 3.80 -5.85
CA VAL A 294 14.39 4.46 -4.55
C VAL A 294 15.66 5.23 -4.22
N LEU A 295 15.59 6.56 -4.17
CA LEU A 295 16.67 7.45 -3.77
C LEU A 295 16.78 7.41 -2.24
N ARG A 296 17.58 6.45 -1.72
CA ARG A 296 17.52 6.02 -0.31
C ARG A 296 17.90 7.08 0.69
N ASP A 297 18.83 7.97 0.36
CA ASP A 297 19.24 9.04 1.29
C ASP A 297 18.14 10.07 1.52
N ARG A 298 17.19 10.15 0.59
CA ARG A 298 16.04 11.07 0.61
C ARG A 298 14.70 10.35 0.78
N SER A 299 14.68 9.02 0.72
CA SER A 299 13.48 8.18 0.76
C SER A 299 12.43 8.60 -0.29
N VAL A 300 12.89 8.86 -1.52
CA VAL A 300 12.04 9.24 -2.65
C VAL A 300 12.01 8.10 -3.67
N CYS A 301 10.80 7.68 -4.02
CA CYS A 301 10.53 6.72 -5.07
C CYS A 301 10.43 7.43 -6.41
N VAL A 302 11.08 6.86 -7.42
CA VAL A 302 11.03 7.26 -8.83
C VAL A 302 10.40 6.12 -9.60
N SER A 303 9.12 6.24 -9.93
CA SER A 303 8.41 5.22 -10.70
C SER A 303 8.43 5.56 -12.17
N VAL A 304 8.71 4.56 -13.01
CA VAL A 304 8.81 4.70 -14.46
C VAL A 304 7.83 3.77 -15.14
N TRP A 305 7.05 4.31 -16.08
CA TRP A 305 6.08 3.55 -16.89
C TRP A 305 6.20 3.93 -18.36
N PRO A 306 5.70 3.12 -19.28
CA PRO A 306 5.67 3.46 -20.70
C PRO A 306 5.02 4.82 -21.00
N SER A 307 3.96 5.19 -20.28
CA SER A 307 3.21 6.44 -20.51
C SER A 307 3.58 7.60 -19.60
N GLY A 308 4.49 7.44 -18.62
CA GLY A 308 4.72 8.51 -17.65
C GLY A 308 5.83 8.23 -16.62
N TYR A 309 5.89 9.14 -15.66
CA TYR A 309 6.93 9.19 -14.64
C TYR A 309 6.34 9.77 -13.35
N ARG A 310 6.68 9.21 -12.21
CA ARG A 310 6.18 9.71 -10.92
C ARG A 310 7.28 9.78 -9.88
N LEU A 311 7.32 10.91 -9.20
CA LEU A 311 8.05 11.07 -7.94
C LEU A 311 7.08 10.91 -6.80
N GLY A 312 7.40 10.09 -5.84
CA GLY A 312 6.53 9.88 -4.68
C GLY A 312 7.29 9.52 -3.44
N SER A 313 6.67 9.64 -2.34
CA SER A 313 7.02 9.18 -1.00
C SER A 313 6.64 10.20 0.07
N THR A 314 7.47 10.41 1.06
CA THR A 314 7.24 11.13 2.32
C THR A 314 6.13 10.50 3.18
N MET A 315 6.21 10.74 4.48
CA MET A 315 5.21 10.32 5.45
C MET A 315 4.90 11.49 6.38
N GLU A 316 3.61 11.80 6.53
CA GLU A 316 3.16 12.87 7.40
C GLU A 316 1.98 12.40 8.24
N PHE A 317 2.03 12.59 9.55
CA PHE A 317 0.92 12.27 10.45
C PHE A 317 0.11 13.52 10.83
N SER A 318 -0.39 14.23 9.81
CA SER A 318 -1.24 15.44 9.94
C SER A 318 -2.74 15.15 10.05
N GLY A 319 -3.13 13.89 10.24
CA GLY A 319 -4.54 13.46 10.23
C GLY A 319 -5.08 13.44 8.81
N TYR A 320 -6.32 13.93 8.64
CA TYR A 320 -7.01 13.90 7.35
C TYR A 320 -7.03 15.28 6.67
N ASP A 321 -5.98 16.08 6.87
CA ASP A 321 -5.76 17.30 6.11
C ASP A 321 -5.41 16.94 4.65
N ASP A 322 -6.22 17.38 3.70
CA ASP A 322 -6.10 17.10 2.25
C ASP A 322 -5.34 18.17 1.48
N SER A 323 -4.84 19.21 2.17
CA SER A 323 -4.06 20.27 1.55
C SER A 323 -2.74 19.76 0.98
N LEU A 324 -2.33 20.27 -0.16
CA LEU A 324 -1.02 19.98 -0.75
C LEU A 324 0.06 20.84 -0.08
N ASN A 325 0.99 20.20 0.63
CA ASN A 325 2.12 20.88 1.25
C ASN A 325 3.24 21.09 0.21
N ALA A 326 3.44 22.34 -0.23
CA ALA A 326 4.43 22.70 -1.24
C ALA A 326 5.85 22.23 -0.83
N ARG A 327 6.25 22.42 0.43
CA ARG A 327 7.58 22.00 0.91
C ARG A 327 7.81 20.50 0.72
N ARG A 328 6.76 19.68 0.93
CA ARG A 328 6.82 18.23 0.76
C ARG A 328 6.92 17.83 -0.72
N LEU A 329 6.19 18.50 -1.59
CA LEU A 329 6.29 18.30 -3.04
C LEU A 329 7.67 18.74 -3.55
N ASP A 330 8.16 19.92 -3.14
CA ASP A 330 9.49 20.41 -3.51
C ASP A 330 10.62 19.47 -3.05
N ALA A 331 10.45 18.78 -1.92
CA ALA A 331 11.43 17.81 -1.44
C ALA A 331 11.59 16.62 -2.41
N LEU A 332 10.51 16.17 -3.06
CA LEU A 332 10.56 15.12 -4.09
C LEU A 332 11.38 15.59 -5.30
N GLU A 333 11.11 16.79 -5.77
CA GLU A 333 11.84 17.37 -6.91
C GLU A 333 13.32 17.64 -6.57
N ARG A 334 13.62 18.16 -5.37
CA ARG A 334 15.03 18.35 -4.94
C ARG A 334 15.78 17.04 -4.91
N ALA A 335 15.18 15.98 -4.36
CA ALA A 335 15.80 14.65 -4.35
C ALA A 335 16.08 14.15 -5.76
N ALA A 336 15.13 14.28 -6.68
CA ALA A 336 15.32 13.86 -8.06
C ALA A 336 16.45 14.67 -8.76
N ARG A 337 16.49 16.01 -8.54
CA ARG A 337 17.58 16.87 -9.07
C ARG A 337 18.97 16.51 -8.54
N GLU A 338 19.05 16.00 -7.31
CA GLU A 338 20.32 15.57 -6.71
C GLU A 338 20.88 14.32 -7.42
N TYR A 339 20.00 13.37 -7.80
CA TYR A 339 20.41 12.06 -8.29
C TYR A 339 20.39 11.92 -9.82
N LEU A 340 19.52 12.64 -10.53
CA LEU A 340 19.22 12.38 -11.93
C LEU A 340 19.63 13.54 -12.85
N HIS A 341 20.15 13.21 -14.05
CA HIS A 341 20.46 14.21 -15.08
C HIS A 341 19.19 14.91 -15.57
N HIS A 342 18.12 14.15 -15.80
CA HIS A 342 16.79 14.63 -16.15
C HIS A 342 15.83 14.22 -15.04
N PRO A 343 15.63 15.07 -14.00
CA PRO A 343 14.95 14.70 -12.78
C PRO A 343 13.46 14.43 -12.95
N TYR A 344 12.82 14.98 -13.98
CA TYR A 344 11.41 14.80 -14.34
C TYR A 344 11.16 15.36 -15.75
N GLY A 345 9.96 15.07 -16.30
CA GLY A 345 9.51 15.61 -17.58
C GLY A 345 9.09 17.07 -17.50
N ALA A 346 8.84 17.70 -18.65
CA ALA A 346 8.52 19.13 -18.74
C ALA A 346 7.11 19.46 -18.23
N THR A 347 6.15 18.52 -18.35
CA THR A 347 4.75 18.70 -18.00
C THR A 347 4.41 18.01 -16.69
N VAL A 348 3.83 18.76 -15.75
CA VAL A 348 3.21 18.21 -14.54
C VAL A 348 1.78 17.81 -14.87
N HIS A 349 1.45 16.53 -14.81
CA HIS A 349 0.08 16.05 -15.01
C HIS A 349 -0.75 16.13 -13.73
N GLU A 350 -0.12 15.84 -12.58
CA GLU A 350 -0.83 15.81 -11.30
C GLU A 350 0.11 16.04 -10.12
N ARG A 351 -0.36 16.83 -9.14
CA ARG A 351 0.16 16.84 -7.77
C ARG A 351 -0.90 16.22 -6.87
N TRP A 352 -0.51 15.25 -6.07
CA TRP A 352 -1.46 14.45 -5.31
C TRP A 352 -0.98 14.22 -3.86
N CYS A 353 -1.95 14.05 -2.96
CA CYS A 353 -1.72 13.49 -1.64
C CYS A 353 -2.79 12.46 -1.29
N GLY A 354 -2.45 11.52 -0.42
CA GLY A 354 -3.39 10.53 0.09
C GLY A 354 -2.88 9.82 1.34
N TRP A 355 -3.76 9.10 2.00
CA TRP A 355 -3.49 8.52 3.32
C TRP A 355 -3.27 7.01 3.23
N ARG A 356 -2.10 6.57 3.66
CA ARG A 356 -1.76 5.16 3.85
C ARG A 356 -2.38 4.66 5.15
N PRO A 357 -3.02 3.49 5.17
CA PRO A 357 -3.56 2.89 6.40
C PRO A 357 -2.44 2.19 7.18
N MET A 358 -1.74 2.93 8.04
CA MET A 358 -0.60 2.42 8.80
C MET A 358 -1.07 1.61 10.01
N SER A 359 -0.82 0.30 10.03
CA SER A 359 -1.00 -0.55 11.21
C SER A 359 0.20 -0.43 12.17
N ARG A 360 0.04 -0.80 13.44
CA ARG A 360 1.10 -0.68 14.44
C ARG A 360 2.31 -1.58 14.18
N ASP A 361 2.11 -2.72 13.51
CA ASP A 361 3.13 -3.72 13.19
C ASP A 361 3.52 -3.73 11.70
N ASP A 362 2.98 -2.79 10.92
CA ASP A 362 3.14 -2.70 9.45
C ASP A 362 2.67 -3.96 8.69
N VAL A 363 1.83 -4.80 9.30
CA VAL A 363 1.19 -5.97 8.70
C VAL A 363 -0.30 -5.68 8.51
N PRO A 364 -0.92 -6.03 7.36
CA PRO A 364 -2.34 -5.77 7.15
C PRO A 364 -3.24 -6.63 8.05
N LEU A 365 -4.47 -6.15 8.27
CA LEU A 365 -5.54 -6.87 8.96
C LEU A 365 -6.42 -7.54 7.90
N ILE A 366 -6.33 -8.86 7.79
CA ILE A 366 -7.08 -9.66 6.83
C ILE A 366 -7.70 -10.85 7.55
N GLY A 367 -9.02 -10.93 7.54
CA GLY A 367 -9.74 -12.03 8.21
C GLY A 367 -11.07 -11.62 8.79
N LEU A 368 -11.71 -12.54 9.51
CA LEU A 368 -12.96 -12.28 10.21
C LEU A 368 -12.74 -11.23 11.30
N ALA A 369 -13.64 -10.28 11.42
CA ALA A 369 -13.52 -9.23 12.43
C ALA A 369 -13.82 -9.79 13.82
N PRO A 370 -13.08 -9.39 14.87
CA PRO A 370 -13.27 -9.85 16.23
C PRO A 370 -14.71 -9.65 16.74
N GLY A 371 -15.30 -10.72 17.28
CA GLY A 371 -16.67 -10.72 17.77
C GLY A 371 -17.75 -10.68 16.68
N LYS A 372 -17.37 -10.78 15.40
CA LYS A 372 -18.28 -10.82 14.24
C LYS A 372 -18.35 -12.22 13.64
N ARG A 373 -19.42 -12.48 12.89
CA ARG A 373 -19.62 -13.77 12.20
C ARG A 373 -19.67 -13.63 10.69
N ARG A 374 -19.94 -12.42 10.19
CA ARG A 374 -20.21 -12.13 8.77
C ARG A 374 -19.50 -10.89 8.27
N THR A 375 -18.72 -10.22 9.11
CA THR A 375 -17.95 -9.02 8.77
C THR A 375 -16.47 -9.34 8.74
N TRP A 376 -15.86 -9.12 7.59
CA TRP A 376 -14.45 -9.39 7.31
C TRP A 376 -13.68 -8.09 7.14
N LEU A 377 -12.39 -8.11 7.43
CA LEU A 377 -11.49 -6.96 7.27
C LEU A 377 -10.46 -7.24 6.18
N ALA A 378 -10.17 -6.22 5.36
CA ALA A 378 -9.09 -6.18 4.39
C ALA A 378 -8.50 -4.76 4.39
N THR A 379 -7.76 -4.40 5.45
CA THR A 379 -7.28 -3.03 5.69
C THR A 379 -5.91 -3.01 6.36
N GLY A 380 -5.33 -1.83 6.55
CA GLY A 380 -4.05 -1.71 7.26
C GLY A 380 -2.81 -2.05 6.43
N HIS A 381 -2.89 -2.03 5.11
CA HIS A 381 -1.81 -2.43 4.19
C HIS A 381 -0.63 -1.45 4.13
N GLY A 382 -0.63 -0.38 4.92
CA GLY A 382 0.43 0.60 4.95
C GLY A 382 0.75 1.18 3.56
N MET A 383 2.00 1.11 3.17
CA MET A 383 2.47 1.58 1.86
C MET A 383 2.27 0.55 0.74
N MET A 384 2.03 -0.74 1.09
CA MET A 384 2.15 -1.87 0.18
C MET A 384 0.80 -2.36 -0.37
N GLY A 385 -0.28 -1.59 -0.20
CA GLY A 385 -1.63 -2.02 -0.57
C GLY A 385 -1.79 -2.45 -2.04
N VAL A 386 -1.09 -1.81 -2.97
CA VAL A 386 -1.09 -2.20 -4.39
C VAL A 386 -0.41 -3.56 -4.56
N GLY A 387 0.80 -3.71 -4.01
CA GLY A 387 1.57 -4.95 -4.09
C GLY A 387 0.96 -6.15 -3.36
N MET A 388 0.12 -5.91 -2.35
CA MET A 388 -0.54 -6.96 -1.55
C MET A 388 -1.98 -7.26 -2.01
N SER A 389 -2.50 -6.54 -3.01
CA SER A 389 -3.93 -6.52 -3.32
C SER A 389 -4.50 -7.87 -3.73
N THR A 390 -3.89 -8.55 -4.68
CA THR A 390 -4.40 -9.83 -5.22
C THR A 390 -4.31 -10.97 -4.21
N GLY A 391 -3.22 -11.04 -3.44
CA GLY A 391 -3.07 -11.99 -2.32
C GLY A 391 -4.11 -11.75 -1.22
N THR A 392 -4.36 -10.47 -0.88
CA THR A 392 -5.43 -10.10 0.07
C THR A 392 -6.81 -10.54 -0.43
N GLY A 393 -7.10 -10.27 -1.70
CA GLY A 393 -8.38 -10.66 -2.29
C GLY A 393 -8.59 -12.18 -2.26
N GLN A 394 -7.57 -12.94 -2.64
CA GLN A 394 -7.63 -14.40 -2.63
C GLN A 394 -7.76 -14.95 -1.20
N LEU A 395 -6.99 -14.42 -0.25
CA LEU A 395 -7.05 -14.84 1.15
C LEU A 395 -8.47 -14.64 1.71
N ILE A 396 -9.09 -13.48 1.47
CA ILE A 396 -10.48 -13.23 1.88
C ILE A 396 -11.43 -14.22 1.20
N ALA A 397 -11.27 -14.47 -0.09
CA ALA A 397 -12.15 -15.40 -0.82
C ALA A 397 -12.04 -16.84 -0.31
N ASP A 398 -10.84 -17.31 0.02
CA ASP A 398 -10.62 -18.64 0.59
C ASP A 398 -11.19 -18.77 2.00
N LEU A 399 -10.93 -17.80 2.87
CA LEU A 399 -11.46 -17.79 4.24
C LEU A 399 -12.99 -17.72 4.27
N VAL A 400 -13.61 -16.89 3.44
CA VAL A 400 -15.07 -16.78 3.29
C VAL A 400 -15.69 -18.08 2.77
N ALA A 401 -14.98 -18.81 1.91
CA ALA A 401 -15.43 -20.08 1.36
C ALA A 401 -15.12 -21.27 2.28
N GLY A 402 -14.43 -21.06 3.40
CA GLY A 402 -13.97 -22.15 4.29
C GLY A 402 -12.90 -23.05 3.65
N ARG A 403 -12.20 -22.55 2.61
CA ARG A 403 -11.08 -23.27 1.99
C ARG A 403 -9.78 -23.01 2.73
N ALA A 404 -8.88 -24.00 2.72
CA ALA A 404 -7.51 -23.79 3.24
C ALA A 404 -6.77 -22.78 2.32
N PRO A 405 -6.31 -21.64 2.85
CA PRO A 405 -5.53 -20.67 2.05
C PRO A 405 -4.15 -21.23 1.70
N ALA A 406 -3.57 -20.74 0.60
CA ALA A 406 -2.20 -21.10 0.19
C ALA A 406 -1.12 -20.57 1.15
N LEU A 407 -1.45 -19.49 1.88
CA LEU A 407 -0.56 -18.88 2.90
C LEU A 407 -1.20 -18.99 4.29
N ASP A 408 -0.36 -19.01 5.33
CA ASP A 408 -0.83 -19.00 6.73
C ASP A 408 -1.57 -17.66 7.02
N PRO A 409 -2.86 -17.70 7.37
CA PRO A 409 -3.63 -16.50 7.70
C PRO A 409 -3.32 -15.94 9.09
N ALA A 410 -2.69 -16.70 9.98
CA ALA A 410 -2.52 -16.34 11.39
C ALA A 410 -1.86 -14.97 11.62
N PRO A 411 -0.78 -14.59 10.90
CA PRO A 411 -0.15 -13.27 11.09
C PRO A 411 -1.05 -12.09 10.72
N PHE A 412 -2.07 -12.31 9.87
CA PHE A 412 -2.95 -11.25 9.35
C PHE A 412 -4.24 -11.11 10.15
N ARG A 413 -4.53 -12.05 11.05
CA ARG A 413 -5.79 -12.05 11.82
C ARG A 413 -5.95 -10.75 12.62
N PRO A 414 -7.15 -10.13 12.54
CA PRO A 414 -7.44 -8.89 13.29
C PRO A 414 -7.40 -9.05 14.80
N GLU A 415 -7.64 -10.27 15.33
CA GLU A 415 -7.66 -10.59 16.77
C GLU A 415 -6.34 -10.27 17.47
N ARG A 416 -5.21 -10.17 16.74
CA ARG A 416 -3.91 -9.80 17.33
C ARG A 416 -3.89 -8.38 17.94
N PHE A 417 -4.96 -7.60 17.71
CA PHE A 417 -5.13 -6.23 18.23
C PHE A 417 -6.43 -6.02 19.01
N ALA A 418 -7.31 -6.99 19.10
CA ALA A 418 -8.63 -6.88 19.75
C ALA A 418 -8.63 -7.38 21.19
#